data_bb451f62f2de61d97393833f7e4f717a
#
_entry.id   bb451f62f2de61d97393833f7e4f717a
#
_cell.length_a   1.000
_cell.length_b   1.000
_cell.length_c   1.000
_cell.angle_alpha   90.00
_cell.angle_beta   90.00
_cell.angle_gamma   90.00
#
_symmetry.space_group_name_H-M   'P 1'
#
loop_
_entity.id
_entity.type
_entity.pdbx_description
1 polymer ?
#
loop_
_entity_poly.entity_id
_entity_poly.type
_entity_poly.pdbx_seq_one_letter_code
_entity_poly.pdbx_strand_id
1 'polypeptide(L)'
;VENLSKVYASAMGKVVSLRKVSFTVNKGEFVSVVGPSGSGKSTLLNMIGALDRPTSGKVFINGIDIFSLNDSQIATVRNDTLGFIFQSYNLINRTTILKNVEFPGITGGMSDGDRRRRALKLLNFLGIKDKAKYKPSNLSGGQQQRVAIARALMNDPKIILADEPTGNLDTKTGADVFNLLTLLSRKFRRTIIMVTHNPELAEATDRAIHIRDGSIEKEVVNVERQ
;
A
#
# COMPACT_ATOMS: atom_id res chain seq x y z
N VAL A 1 7.10 -10.22 -9.61
CA VAL A 1 6.99 -11.32 -8.65
C VAL A 1 7.17 -12.61 -9.41
N GLU A 2 8.01 -13.52 -8.89
CA GLU A 2 8.33 -14.77 -9.57
C GLU A 2 8.23 -15.95 -8.60
N ASN A 3 7.35 -16.92 -8.91
CA ASN A 3 7.14 -18.18 -8.20
C ASN A 3 7.04 -18.00 -6.66
N LEU A 4 6.42 -16.90 -6.22
CA LEU A 4 6.34 -16.51 -4.83
C LEU A 4 5.48 -17.48 -4.03
N SER A 5 6.03 -18.02 -2.96
CA SER A 5 5.31 -18.92 -2.06
C SER A 5 5.51 -18.50 -0.61
N LYS A 6 4.46 -18.64 0.19
CA LYS A 6 4.54 -18.38 1.63
C LYS A 6 3.80 -19.46 2.42
N VAL A 7 4.51 -20.05 3.37
CA VAL A 7 4.00 -21.03 4.33
C VAL A 7 4.25 -20.52 5.72
N TYR A 8 3.22 -20.42 6.51
CA TYR A 8 3.30 -20.11 7.94
C TYR A 8 3.27 -21.40 8.75
N ALA A 9 4.18 -21.52 9.70
CA ALA A 9 4.12 -22.58 10.71
C ALA A 9 3.25 -22.13 11.88
N SER A 10 2.33 -22.96 12.32
CA SER A 10 1.51 -22.76 13.51
C SER A 10 1.53 -23.99 14.40
N ALA A 11 1.05 -23.87 15.63
CA ALA A 11 0.90 -25.01 16.55
C ALA A 11 -0.04 -26.08 15.98
N MET A 12 -0.95 -25.73 15.07
CA MET A 12 -1.93 -26.62 14.44
C MET A 12 -1.46 -27.17 13.09
N GLY A 13 -0.20 -26.89 12.65
CA GLY A 13 0.37 -27.35 11.39
C GLY A 13 0.84 -26.21 10.48
N LYS A 14 1.12 -26.56 9.23
CA LYS A 14 1.57 -25.61 8.20
C LYS A 14 0.38 -25.04 7.43
N VAL A 15 0.28 -23.72 7.33
CA VAL A 15 -0.71 -23.01 6.52
C VAL A 15 -0.03 -22.44 5.30
N VAL A 16 -0.41 -22.91 4.11
CA VAL A 16 0.11 -22.39 2.83
C VAL A 16 -0.75 -21.19 2.45
N SER A 17 -0.16 -19.99 2.52
CA SER A 17 -0.84 -18.73 2.19
C SER A 17 -0.66 -18.30 0.75
N LEU A 18 0.50 -18.60 0.13
CA LEU A 18 0.77 -18.34 -1.29
C LEU A 18 1.42 -19.56 -1.94
N ARG A 19 1.05 -19.83 -3.21
CA ARG A 19 1.47 -21.01 -4.00
C ARG A 19 1.99 -20.55 -5.36
N LYS A 20 3.30 -20.38 -5.51
CA LYS A 20 4.00 -20.06 -6.78
C LYS A 20 3.34 -18.92 -7.57
N VAL A 21 2.97 -17.84 -6.88
CA VAL A 21 2.38 -16.65 -7.50
C VAL A 21 3.42 -15.94 -8.35
N SER A 22 3.07 -15.66 -9.62
CA SER A 22 3.92 -14.92 -10.56
C SER A 22 3.09 -13.92 -11.33
N PHE A 23 3.51 -12.64 -11.33
CA PHE A 23 2.95 -11.57 -12.14
C PHE A 23 3.91 -10.38 -12.19
N THR A 24 3.65 -9.49 -13.13
CA THR A 24 4.38 -8.22 -13.26
C THR A 24 3.42 -7.06 -13.12
N VAL A 25 3.92 -5.91 -12.65
CA VAL A 25 3.18 -4.64 -12.61
C VAL A 25 4.03 -3.60 -13.32
N ASN A 26 3.44 -2.91 -14.27
CA ASN A 26 4.12 -1.88 -15.04
C ASN A 26 4.19 -0.55 -14.25
N LYS A 27 5.21 0.26 -14.55
CA LYS A 27 5.35 1.57 -13.93
C LYS A 27 4.14 2.45 -14.21
N GLY A 28 3.57 3.00 -13.14
CA GLY A 28 2.39 3.86 -13.22
C GLY A 28 1.07 3.09 -13.36
N GLU A 29 1.07 1.76 -13.40
CA GLU A 29 -0.13 0.93 -13.45
C GLU A 29 -0.86 0.93 -12.11
N PHE A 30 -2.20 0.94 -12.16
CA PHE A 30 -3.06 0.74 -11.00
C PHE A 30 -3.65 -0.68 -11.05
N VAL A 31 -3.09 -1.58 -10.28
CA VAL A 31 -3.52 -2.98 -10.22
C VAL A 31 -4.29 -3.26 -8.94
N SER A 32 -5.41 -3.96 -9.06
CA SER A 32 -6.11 -4.53 -7.91
C SER A 32 -5.80 -6.02 -7.76
N VAL A 33 -5.69 -6.46 -6.51
CA VAL A 33 -5.62 -7.88 -6.14
C VAL A 33 -6.92 -8.24 -5.42
N VAL A 34 -7.71 -9.14 -5.99
CA VAL A 34 -9.04 -9.47 -5.50
C VAL A 34 -9.19 -10.96 -5.20
N GLY A 35 -10.08 -11.28 -4.29
CA GLY A 35 -10.38 -12.65 -3.91
C GLY A 35 -11.09 -12.74 -2.57
N PRO A 36 -11.59 -13.91 -2.17
CA PRO A 36 -12.27 -14.10 -0.89
C PRO A 36 -11.35 -13.86 0.30
N SER A 37 -11.92 -13.72 1.50
CA SER A 37 -11.13 -13.65 2.73
C SER A 37 -10.26 -14.90 2.87
N GLY A 38 -9.03 -14.74 3.36
CA GLY A 38 -8.07 -15.84 3.51
C GLY A 38 -7.39 -16.33 2.23
N SER A 39 -7.67 -15.75 1.05
CA SER A 39 -7.05 -16.17 -0.21
C SER A 39 -5.57 -15.80 -0.39
N GLY A 40 -4.96 -15.07 0.57
CA GLY A 40 -3.54 -14.71 0.53
C GLY A 40 -3.22 -13.28 0.09
N LYS A 41 -4.23 -12.42 -0.16
CA LYS A 41 -4.03 -11.04 -0.69
C LYS A 41 -3.11 -10.17 0.16
N SER A 42 -3.42 -10.02 1.45
CA SER A 42 -2.60 -9.21 2.38
C SER A 42 -1.22 -9.85 2.59
N THR A 43 -1.12 -11.20 2.56
CA THR A 43 0.18 -11.89 2.57
C THR A 43 1.00 -11.49 1.34
N LEU A 44 0.40 -11.50 0.14
CA LEU A 44 1.08 -11.07 -1.08
C LEU A 44 1.56 -9.62 -0.97
N LEU A 45 0.70 -8.73 -0.49
CA LEU A 45 1.05 -7.31 -0.31
C LEU A 45 2.22 -7.14 0.68
N ASN A 46 2.24 -7.92 1.78
CA ASN A 46 3.32 -7.92 2.76
C ASN A 46 4.66 -8.42 2.17
N MET A 47 4.62 -9.43 1.27
CA MET A 47 5.82 -9.87 0.56
C MET A 47 6.35 -8.79 -0.38
N ILE A 48 5.47 -8.18 -1.20
CA ILE A 48 5.87 -7.10 -2.12
C ILE A 48 6.41 -5.90 -1.33
N GLY A 49 5.80 -5.63 -0.19
CA GLY A 49 6.19 -4.55 0.72
C GLY A 49 7.44 -4.82 1.56
N ALA A 50 8.04 -6.01 1.46
CA ALA A 50 9.12 -6.45 2.32
C ALA A 50 8.82 -6.26 3.82
N LEU A 51 7.57 -6.47 4.22
CA LEU A 51 7.12 -6.50 5.61
C LEU A 51 7.27 -7.90 6.21
N ASP A 52 7.32 -8.92 5.35
CA ASP A 52 7.61 -10.31 5.71
C ASP A 52 8.43 -10.95 4.59
N ARG A 53 9.11 -12.08 4.87
CA ARG A 53 9.95 -12.79 3.90
C ARG A 53 9.20 -13.97 3.29
N PRO A 54 9.32 -14.24 1.99
CA PRO A 54 8.74 -15.41 1.37
C PRO A 54 9.43 -16.70 1.84
N THR A 55 8.71 -17.83 1.73
CA THR A 55 9.31 -19.16 1.93
C THR A 55 10.14 -19.54 0.71
N SER A 56 9.71 -19.16 -0.49
CA SER A 56 10.45 -19.33 -1.75
C SER A 56 9.93 -18.35 -2.81
N GLY A 57 10.66 -18.21 -3.91
CA GLY A 57 10.37 -17.27 -4.99
C GLY A 57 11.04 -15.92 -4.75
N LYS A 58 10.76 -14.95 -5.63
CA LYS A 58 11.44 -13.66 -5.67
C LYS A 58 10.48 -12.50 -5.85
N VAL A 59 10.83 -11.35 -5.31
CA VAL A 59 10.14 -10.08 -5.56
C VAL A 59 11.16 -9.10 -6.12
N PHE A 60 10.89 -8.62 -7.33
CA PHE A 60 11.72 -7.62 -8.00
C PHE A 60 11.08 -6.24 -7.92
N ILE A 61 11.84 -5.25 -7.48
CA ILE A 61 11.49 -3.83 -7.56
C ILE A 61 12.56 -3.15 -8.41
N ASN A 62 12.16 -2.56 -9.53
CA ASN A 62 13.08 -1.97 -10.51
C ASN A 62 14.22 -2.92 -10.94
N GLY A 63 13.91 -4.21 -11.12
CA GLY A 63 14.88 -5.24 -11.55
C GLY A 63 15.75 -5.80 -10.42
N ILE A 64 15.65 -5.31 -9.19
CA ILE A 64 16.42 -5.77 -8.03
C ILE A 64 15.57 -6.79 -7.25
N ASP A 65 16.07 -8.00 -7.05
CA ASP A 65 15.49 -8.97 -6.11
C ASP A 65 15.69 -8.45 -4.68
N ILE A 66 14.61 -7.96 -4.07
CA ILE A 66 14.68 -7.30 -2.76
C ILE A 66 15.09 -8.24 -1.62
N PHE A 67 14.86 -9.54 -1.77
CA PHE A 67 15.23 -10.52 -0.74
C PHE A 67 16.66 -11.06 -0.87
N SER A 68 17.38 -10.69 -1.95
CA SER A 68 18.83 -10.87 -2.05
C SER A 68 19.64 -9.82 -1.27
N LEU A 69 18.98 -8.74 -0.86
CA LEU A 69 19.56 -7.63 -0.12
C LEU A 69 19.63 -7.93 1.39
N ASN A 70 20.54 -7.26 2.10
CA ASN A 70 20.56 -7.28 3.56
C ASN A 70 19.44 -6.42 4.17
N ASP A 71 19.17 -6.57 5.46
CA ASP A 71 18.05 -5.92 6.14
C ASP A 71 18.11 -4.37 6.07
N SER A 72 19.29 -3.78 6.12
CA SER A 72 19.48 -2.33 5.99
C SER A 72 19.13 -1.86 4.59
N GLN A 73 19.59 -2.57 3.57
CA GLN A 73 19.27 -2.26 2.17
C GLN A 73 17.76 -2.43 1.87
N ILE A 74 17.13 -3.51 2.40
CA ILE A 74 15.68 -3.70 2.31
C ILE A 74 14.95 -2.52 2.95
N ALA A 75 15.38 -2.08 4.14
CA ALA A 75 14.79 -0.94 4.83
C ALA A 75 14.90 0.35 4.00
N THR A 76 16.04 0.57 3.33
CA THR A 76 16.23 1.71 2.41
C THR A 76 15.29 1.63 1.21
N VAL A 77 15.22 0.48 0.52
CA VAL A 77 14.31 0.28 -0.61
C VAL A 77 12.86 0.53 -0.18
N ARG A 78 12.45 -0.02 0.98
CA ARG A 78 11.10 0.18 1.52
C ARG A 78 10.81 1.64 1.82
N ASN A 79 11.75 2.35 2.44
CA ASN A 79 11.57 3.75 2.80
C ASN A 79 11.51 4.69 1.58
N ASP A 80 12.34 4.44 0.58
CA ASP A 80 12.53 5.36 -0.56
C ASP A 80 11.57 5.06 -1.72
N THR A 81 11.08 3.81 -1.81
CA THR A 81 10.33 3.36 -3.00
C THR A 81 8.88 3.05 -2.70
N LEU A 82 8.55 2.62 -1.47
CA LEU A 82 7.24 2.11 -1.11
C LEU A 82 6.49 3.06 -0.17
N GLY A 83 5.20 3.26 -0.43
CA GLY A 83 4.26 3.90 0.47
C GLY A 83 3.17 2.91 0.88
N PHE A 84 2.81 2.86 2.16
CA PHE A 84 1.84 1.91 2.68
C PHE A 84 0.56 2.60 3.16
N ILE A 85 -0.58 2.07 2.74
CA ILE A 85 -1.92 2.47 3.17
C ILE A 85 -2.62 1.22 3.70
N PHE A 86 -3.05 1.23 4.96
CA PHE A 86 -3.68 0.10 5.62
C PHE A 86 -5.16 0.35 5.91
N GLN A 87 -5.95 -0.70 5.97
CA GLN A 87 -7.37 -0.68 6.32
C GLN A 87 -7.62 -0.04 7.70
N SER A 88 -6.80 -0.35 8.68
CA SER A 88 -6.90 0.19 10.06
C SER A 88 -6.08 1.47 10.26
N TYR A 89 -5.71 2.16 9.18
CA TYR A 89 -4.95 3.42 9.16
C TYR A 89 -3.55 3.32 9.79
N ASN A 90 -3.36 2.52 10.83
CA ASN A 90 -2.12 2.32 11.59
C ASN A 90 -1.46 3.64 12.01
N LEU A 91 -2.26 4.59 12.50
CA LEU A 91 -1.77 5.87 13.00
C LEU A 91 -1.31 5.74 14.46
N ILE A 92 -0.28 6.50 14.81
CA ILE A 92 0.24 6.56 16.17
C ILE A 92 -0.67 7.48 17.00
N ASN A 93 -1.57 6.91 17.80
CA ASN A 93 -2.62 7.63 18.53
C ASN A 93 -2.08 8.63 19.58
N ARG A 94 -0.87 8.41 20.10
CA ARG A 94 -0.25 9.26 21.12
C ARG A 94 0.34 10.55 20.56
N THR A 95 0.48 10.66 19.23
CA THR A 95 1.10 11.81 18.56
C THR A 95 0.07 12.58 17.72
N THR A 96 0.46 13.77 17.26
CA THR A 96 -0.39 14.57 16.37
C THR A 96 -0.38 14.00 14.95
N ILE A 97 -1.37 14.44 14.15
CA ILE A 97 -1.46 14.09 12.72
C ILE A 97 -0.21 14.53 11.97
N LEU A 98 0.27 15.75 12.24
CA LEU A 98 1.51 16.24 11.63
C LEU A 98 2.68 15.30 11.91
N LYS A 99 2.85 14.86 13.15
CA LYS A 99 3.91 13.92 13.54
C LYS A 99 3.76 12.55 12.89
N ASN A 100 2.53 12.06 12.74
CA ASN A 100 2.27 10.83 11.99
C ASN A 100 2.76 10.93 10.53
N VAL A 101 2.50 12.05 9.85
CA VAL A 101 2.93 12.28 8.47
C VAL A 101 4.44 12.51 8.39
N GLU A 102 5.04 13.19 9.36
CA GLU A 102 6.48 13.44 9.44
C GLU A 102 7.31 12.16 9.64
N PHE A 103 6.74 11.13 10.25
CA PHE A 103 7.47 9.94 10.73
C PHE A 103 8.36 9.26 9.66
N PRO A 104 7.87 8.94 8.43
CA PRO A 104 8.72 8.32 7.41
C PRO A 104 9.88 9.21 6.97
N GLY A 105 9.73 10.54 7.03
CA GLY A 105 10.79 11.48 6.68
C GLY A 105 11.96 11.48 7.68
N ILE A 106 11.73 11.00 8.91
CA ILE A 106 12.81 10.82 9.91
C ILE A 106 13.75 9.72 9.44
N THR A 107 13.20 8.58 9.07
CA THR A 107 13.97 7.44 8.55
C THR A 107 14.60 7.73 7.19
N GLY A 108 13.98 8.63 6.40
CA GLY A 108 14.50 9.13 5.13
C GLY A 108 15.59 10.21 5.26
N GLY A 109 16.02 10.55 6.47
CA GLY A 109 17.10 11.53 6.71
C GLY A 109 16.72 12.97 6.39
N MET A 110 15.43 13.31 6.28
CA MET A 110 15.00 14.69 6.04
C MET A 110 15.29 15.59 7.23
N SER A 111 15.74 16.82 6.98
CA SER A 111 15.87 17.83 8.02
C SER A 111 14.50 18.14 8.64
N ASP A 112 14.48 18.59 9.91
CA ASP A 112 13.24 18.93 10.63
C ASP A 112 12.39 19.94 9.87
N GLY A 113 13.04 20.97 9.30
CA GLY A 113 12.38 22.02 8.55
C GLY A 113 11.75 21.52 7.23
N ASP A 114 12.47 20.69 6.46
CA ASP A 114 12.00 20.14 5.21
C ASP A 114 10.87 19.13 5.44
N ARG A 115 11.04 18.28 6.43
CA ARG A 115 10.07 17.27 6.85
C ARG A 115 8.74 17.93 7.22
N ARG A 116 8.77 18.94 8.10
CA ARG A 116 7.58 19.69 8.51
C ARG A 116 6.92 20.39 7.33
N ARG A 117 7.71 21.06 6.48
CA ARG A 117 7.21 21.76 5.28
C ARG A 117 6.52 20.80 4.34
N ARG A 118 7.13 19.65 4.07
CA ARG A 118 6.57 18.62 3.19
C ARG A 118 5.30 17.99 3.78
N ALA A 119 5.30 17.65 5.06
CA ALA A 119 4.13 17.10 5.73
C ALA A 119 2.94 18.07 5.66
N LEU A 120 3.15 19.35 5.91
CA LEU A 120 2.10 20.38 5.80
C LEU A 120 1.59 20.55 4.37
N LYS A 121 2.46 20.45 3.34
CA LYS A 121 2.04 20.45 1.93
C LYS A 121 1.17 19.24 1.60
N LEU A 122 1.52 18.05 2.07
CA LEU A 122 0.74 16.83 1.86
C LEU A 122 -0.62 16.91 2.56
N LEU A 123 -0.66 17.36 3.82
CA LEU A 123 -1.92 17.57 4.55
C LEU A 123 -2.81 18.61 3.85
N ASN A 124 -2.22 19.67 3.27
CA ASN A 124 -2.96 20.65 2.49
C ASN A 124 -3.52 20.06 1.19
N PHE A 125 -2.71 19.30 0.46
CA PHE A 125 -3.14 18.60 -0.76
C PHE A 125 -4.32 17.66 -0.50
N LEU A 126 -4.34 17.02 0.68
CA LEU A 126 -5.40 16.10 1.09
C LEU A 126 -6.57 16.78 1.83
N GLY A 127 -6.58 18.12 1.91
CA GLY A 127 -7.68 18.91 2.48
C GLY A 127 -7.85 18.77 4.00
N ILE A 128 -6.75 18.52 4.74
CA ILE A 128 -6.80 18.22 6.19
C ILE A 128 -5.71 18.97 7.00
N LYS A 129 -5.14 20.03 6.43
CA LYS A 129 -4.08 20.83 7.07
C LYS A 129 -4.52 21.50 8.36
N ASP A 130 -5.78 21.92 8.44
CA ASP A 130 -6.40 22.55 9.62
C ASP A 130 -6.38 21.62 10.84
N LYS A 131 -6.35 20.31 10.62
CA LYS A 131 -6.30 19.27 11.65
C LYS A 131 -4.88 18.86 12.06
N ALA A 132 -3.82 19.49 11.52
CA ALA A 132 -2.42 19.07 11.71
C ALA A 132 -2.00 18.87 13.18
N LYS A 133 -2.56 19.66 14.10
CA LYS A 133 -2.30 19.59 15.55
C LYS A 133 -3.17 18.59 16.30
N TYR A 134 -4.18 18.01 15.66
CA TYR A 134 -5.11 17.07 16.29
C TYR A 134 -4.45 15.70 16.44
N LYS A 135 -5.00 14.86 17.32
CA LYS A 135 -4.66 13.44 17.43
C LYS A 135 -5.57 12.62 16.52
N PRO A 136 -5.14 11.42 16.08
CA PRO A 136 -5.98 10.55 15.24
C PRO A 136 -7.37 10.28 15.83
N SER A 137 -7.49 10.10 17.14
CA SER A 137 -8.76 9.86 17.83
C SER A 137 -9.80 10.98 17.68
N ASN A 138 -9.38 12.19 17.27
CA ASN A 138 -10.27 13.33 17.04
C ASN A 138 -10.74 13.44 15.57
N LEU A 139 -10.48 12.43 14.74
CA LEU A 139 -10.79 12.42 13.33
C LEU A 139 -11.82 11.35 12.96
N SER A 140 -12.64 11.63 11.94
CA SER A 140 -13.44 10.60 11.28
C SER A 140 -12.55 9.58 10.56
N GLY A 141 -13.11 8.39 10.24
CA GLY A 141 -12.39 7.34 9.51
C GLY A 141 -11.78 7.85 8.19
N GLY A 142 -12.55 8.58 7.39
CA GLY A 142 -12.06 9.14 6.13
C GLY A 142 -10.95 10.19 6.32
N GLN A 143 -11.02 10.97 7.39
CA GLN A 143 -9.95 11.89 7.74
C GLN A 143 -8.68 11.14 8.18
N GLN A 144 -8.82 10.08 8.98
CA GLN A 144 -7.69 9.21 9.36
C GLN A 144 -7.05 8.56 8.14
N GLN A 145 -7.86 8.11 7.16
CA GLN A 145 -7.36 7.52 5.93
C GLN A 145 -6.59 8.56 5.08
N ARG A 146 -7.08 9.80 5.00
CA ARG A 146 -6.33 10.88 4.34
C ARG A 146 -4.97 11.14 5.01
N VAL A 147 -4.90 11.07 6.34
CA VAL A 147 -3.62 11.15 7.08
C VAL A 147 -2.70 9.97 6.74
N ALA A 148 -3.25 8.75 6.69
CA ALA A 148 -2.47 7.55 6.30
C ALA A 148 -1.91 7.68 4.87
N ILE A 149 -2.71 8.23 3.93
CA ILE A 149 -2.25 8.55 2.57
C ILE A 149 -1.16 9.63 2.58
N ALA A 150 -1.33 10.71 3.37
CA ALA A 150 -0.30 11.75 3.51
C ALA A 150 1.02 11.15 4.01
N ARG A 151 0.96 10.29 5.02
CA ARG A 151 2.10 9.56 5.55
C ARG A 151 2.76 8.67 4.50
N ALA A 152 1.97 7.92 3.75
CA ALA A 152 2.47 7.07 2.67
C ALA A 152 3.24 7.86 1.60
N LEU A 153 2.83 9.10 1.32
CA LEU A 153 3.43 9.97 0.31
C LEU A 153 4.66 10.76 0.81
N MET A 154 5.03 10.64 2.09
CA MET A 154 6.05 11.49 2.71
C MET A 154 7.40 11.43 2.00
N ASN A 155 7.88 10.25 1.65
CA ASN A 155 9.17 10.03 0.99
C ASN A 155 9.09 9.97 -0.54
N ASP A 156 7.99 10.46 -1.14
CA ASP A 156 7.79 10.47 -2.60
C ASP A 156 7.84 9.08 -3.26
N PRO A 157 7.15 8.07 -2.70
CA PRO A 157 7.27 6.70 -3.16
C PRO A 157 6.87 6.55 -4.62
N LYS A 158 7.51 5.62 -5.32
CA LYS A 158 7.14 5.26 -6.71
C LYS A 158 6.00 4.24 -6.75
N ILE A 159 5.87 3.43 -5.70
CA ILE A 159 4.89 2.37 -5.56
C ILE A 159 4.08 2.60 -4.28
N ILE A 160 2.76 2.52 -4.39
CA ILE A 160 1.84 2.59 -3.25
C ILE A 160 1.19 1.21 -3.10
N LEU A 161 1.32 0.65 -1.91
CA LEU A 161 0.70 -0.60 -1.51
C LEU A 161 -0.48 -0.29 -0.59
N ALA A 162 -1.69 -0.63 -1.03
CA ALA A 162 -2.91 -0.31 -0.31
C ALA A 162 -3.67 -1.60 0.07
N ASP A 163 -3.76 -1.88 1.37
CA ASP A 163 -4.49 -3.04 1.90
C ASP A 163 -5.88 -2.58 2.35
N GLU A 164 -6.92 -2.93 1.59
CA GLU A 164 -8.33 -2.61 1.85
C GLU A 164 -8.54 -1.12 2.21
N PRO A 165 -8.06 -0.15 1.40
CA PRO A 165 -7.98 1.26 1.80
C PRO A 165 -9.34 1.93 2.04
N THR A 166 -10.43 1.29 1.64
CA THR A 166 -11.81 1.78 1.81
C THR A 166 -12.66 0.90 2.72
N GLY A 167 -12.11 -0.22 3.22
CA GLY A 167 -12.86 -1.26 3.90
C GLY A 167 -13.54 -0.83 5.22
N ASN A 168 -13.06 0.23 5.87
CA ASN A 168 -13.63 0.76 7.12
C ASN A 168 -14.37 2.10 6.91
N LEU A 169 -14.74 2.44 5.67
CA LEU A 169 -15.35 3.72 5.32
C LEU A 169 -16.78 3.53 4.80
N ASP A 170 -17.62 4.54 4.98
CA ASP A 170 -18.90 4.60 4.28
C ASP A 170 -18.68 4.75 2.76
N THR A 171 -19.69 4.42 1.98
CA THR A 171 -19.62 4.38 0.51
C THR A 171 -19.11 5.67 -0.10
N LYS A 172 -19.60 6.83 0.36
CA LYS A 172 -19.22 8.14 -0.17
C LYS A 172 -17.76 8.46 0.13
N THR A 173 -17.37 8.29 1.38
CA THR A 173 -15.98 8.52 1.82
C THR A 173 -15.03 7.53 1.16
N GLY A 174 -15.44 6.27 0.98
CA GLY A 174 -14.68 5.25 0.26
C GLY A 174 -14.45 5.64 -1.21
N ALA A 175 -15.47 6.14 -1.89
CA ALA A 175 -15.35 6.65 -3.26
C ALA A 175 -14.37 7.83 -3.36
N ASP A 176 -14.40 8.77 -2.40
CA ASP A 176 -13.45 9.89 -2.35
C ASP A 176 -12.00 9.40 -2.19
N VAL A 177 -11.77 8.39 -1.34
CA VAL A 177 -10.43 7.79 -1.15
C VAL A 177 -9.98 7.06 -2.41
N PHE A 178 -10.85 6.30 -3.06
CA PHE A 178 -10.53 5.63 -4.31
C PHE A 178 -10.21 6.62 -5.44
N ASN A 179 -10.99 7.69 -5.58
CA ASN A 179 -10.73 8.77 -6.54
C ASN A 179 -9.37 9.43 -6.29
N LEU A 180 -8.98 9.60 -5.03
CA LEU A 180 -7.66 10.11 -4.68
C LEU A 180 -6.54 9.16 -5.12
N LEU A 181 -6.69 7.84 -4.91
CA LEU A 181 -5.73 6.84 -5.39
C LEU A 181 -5.64 6.86 -6.92
N THR A 182 -6.77 6.94 -7.61
CA THR A 182 -6.82 7.08 -9.06
C THR A 182 -6.08 8.32 -9.54
N LEU A 183 -6.27 9.46 -8.86
CA LEU A 183 -5.55 10.71 -9.15
C LEU A 183 -4.03 10.51 -8.99
N LEU A 184 -3.59 9.83 -7.92
CA LEU A 184 -2.17 9.54 -7.69
C LEU A 184 -1.58 8.67 -8.79
N SER A 185 -2.30 7.66 -9.26
CA SER A 185 -1.86 6.84 -10.39
C SER A 185 -1.86 7.63 -11.70
N ARG A 186 -2.96 8.24 -12.08
CA ARG A 186 -3.15 8.88 -13.39
C ARG A 186 -2.33 10.15 -13.56
N LYS A 187 -2.42 11.09 -12.60
CA LYS A 187 -1.78 12.41 -12.70
C LYS A 187 -0.33 12.40 -12.23
N PHE A 188 -0.06 11.67 -11.14
CA PHE A 188 1.28 11.63 -10.54
C PHE A 188 2.11 10.42 -10.93
N ARG A 189 1.58 9.57 -11.83
CA ARG A 189 2.26 8.39 -12.38
C ARG A 189 2.79 7.43 -11.32
N ARG A 190 2.04 7.29 -10.20
CA ARG A 190 2.39 6.32 -9.16
C ARG A 190 1.88 4.95 -9.53
N THR A 191 2.71 3.94 -9.37
CA THR A 191 2.26 2.54 -9.44
C THR A 191 1.48 2.23 -8.19
N ILE A 192 0.29 1.65 -8.32
CA ILE A 192 -0.55 1.30 -7.16
C ILE A 192 -0.90 -0.17 -7.24
N ILE A 193 -0.67 -0.89 -6.14
CA ILE A 193 -1.16 -2.26 -5.94
C ILE A 193 -2.14 -2.21 -4.76
N MET A 194 -3.41 -2.42 -5.05
CA MET A 194 -4.49 -2.35 -4.08
C MET A 194 -5.09 -3.72 -3.85
N VAL A 195 -5.14 -4.15 -2.61
CA VAL A 195 -5.96 -5.30 -2.20
C VAL A 195 -7.37 -4.82 -1.92
N THR A 196 -8.36 -5.49 -2.45
CA THR A 196 -9.77 -5.23 -2.15
C THR A 196 -10.62 -6.48 -2.30
N HIS A 197 -11.74 -6.54 -1.58
CA HIS A 197 -12.78 -7.53 -1.80
C HIS A 197 -13.99 -6.92 -2.55
N ASN A 198 -13.96 -5.62 -2.88
CA ASN A 198 -15.01 -4.93 -3.63
C ASN A 198 -14.76 -5.08 -5.15
N PRO A 199 -15.65 -5.80 -5.89
CA PRO A 199 -15.49 -6.00 -7.33
C PRO A 199 -15.58 -4.70 -8.14
N GLU A 200 -16.45 -3.76 -7.74
CA GLU A 200 -16.61 -2.48 -8.46
C GLU A 200 -15.32 -1.66 -8.45
N LEU A 201 -14.62 -1.63 -7.30
CA LEU A 201 -13.34 -0.96 -7.20
C LEU A 201 -12.26 -1.67 -8.03
N ALA A 202 -12.34 -3.00 -8.11
CA ALA A 202 -11.40 -3.78 -8.92
C ALA A 202 -11.57 -3.51 -10.41
N GLU A 203 -12.80 -3.44 -10.90
CA GLU A 203 -13.13 -3.11 -12.29
C GLU A 203 -12.71 -1.69 -12.68
N ALA A 204 -12.66 -0.77 -11.72
CA ALA A 204 -12.23 0.60 -11.94
C ALA A 204 -10.71 0.81 -11.96
N THR A 205 -9.89 -0.23 -11.70
CA THR A 205 -8.42 -0.21 -11.87
C THR A 205 -8.02 -0.60 -13.29
N ASP A 206 -6.74 -0.46 -13.66
CA ASP A 206 -6.30 -0.83 -15.00
C ASP A 206 -6.37 -2.34 -15.22
N ARG A 207 -6.06 -3.13 -14.19
CA ARG A 207 -6.05 -4.59 -14.22
C ARG A 207 -6.39 -5.17 -12.86
N ALA A 208 -7.15 -6.25 -12.85
CA ALA A 208 -7.49 -7.03 -11.66
C ALA A 208 -6.83 -8.41 -11.70
N ILE A 209 -6.12 -8.77 -10.62
CA ILE A 209 -5.52 -10.09 -10.40
C ILE A 209 -6.39 -10.82 -9.38
N HIS A 210 -7.03 -11.90 -9.82
CA HIS A 210 -7.89 -12.71 -8.96
C HIS A 210 -7.08 -13.79 -8.28
N ILE A 211 -7.11 -13.82 -6.95
CA ILE A 211 -6.42 -14.83 -6.13
C ILE A 211 -7.44 -15.69 -5.39
N ARG A 212 -7.24 -17.01 -5.50
CA ARG A 212 -7.99 -18.02 -4.74
C ARG A 212 -7.03 -19.06 -4.18
N ASP A 213 -7.19 -19.42 -2.90
CA ASP A 213 -6.40 -20.44 -2.20
C ASP A 213 -4.87 -20.29 -2.38
N GLY A 214 -4.41 -19.05 -2.36
CA GLY A 214 -3.00 -18.68 -2.48
C GLY A 214 -2.44 -18.71 -3.90
N SER A 215 -3.25 -18.92 -4.94
CA SER A 215 -2.83 -18.98 -6.35
C SER A 215 -3.57 -17.93 -7.18
N ILE A 216 -2.94 -17.45 -8.27
CA ILE A 216 -3.63 -16.63 -9.27
C ILE A 216 -4.60 -17.51 -10.04
N GLU A 217 -5.88 -17.15 -10.03
CA GLU A 217 -6.94 -17.82 -10.79
C GLU A 217 -7.06 -17.24 -12.20
N LYS A 218 -7.03 -15.91 -12.29
CA LYS A 218 -7.08 -15.18 -13.58
C LYS A 218 -6.58 -13.74 -13.41
N GLU A 219 -6.23 -13.14 -14.55
CA GLU A 219 -5.97 -11.71 -14.67
C GLU A 219 -6.96 -11.10 -15.67
N VAL A 220 -7.52 -9.94 -15.35
CA VAL A 220 -8.49 -9.23 -16.18
C VAL A 220 -7.98 -7.82 -16.44
N VAL A 221 -7.76 -7.46 -17.68
CA VAL A 221 -7.43 -6.09 -18.09
C VAL A 221 -8.73 -5.33 -18.25
N ASN A 222 -8.91 -4.27 -17.44
CA ASN A 222 -10.15 -3.50 -17.41
C ASN A 222 -10.07 -2.26 -18.33
N VAL A 223 -8.90 -1.64 -18.42
CA VAL A 223 -8.66 -0.43 -19.22
C VAL A 223 -7.38 -0.61 -20.00
N GLU A 224 -7.48 -0.54 -21.32
CA GLU A 224 -6.29 -0.38 -22.16
C GLU A 224 -5.80 1.06 -22.01
N ARG A 225 -4.60 1.24 -21.46
CA ARG A 225 -3.94 2.55 -21.45
C ARG A 225 -3.41 2.81 -22.86
N GLN A 226 -4.03 3.77 -23.54
CA GLN A 226 -3.49 4.38 -24.74
C GLN A 226 -2.27 5.27 -24.41
#